data_6049363ef737dc47d9df348be95c8812
#
_entry.id   6049363ef737dc47d9df348be95c8812
#
_cell.length_a   1.000
_cell.length_b   1.000
_cell.length_c   1.000
_cell.angle_alpha   90.00
_cell.angle_beta   90.00
_cell.angle_gamma   90.00
#
_symmetry.space_group_name_H-M   'P 1'
#
loop_
_entity.id
_entity.type
_entity.pdbx_description
1 polymer ?
#
loop_
_entity_poly.entity_id
_entity_poly.type
_entity_poly.pdbx_seq_one_letter_code
_entity_poly.pdbx_strand_id
1 'polypeptide(L)'
;MADIEGVLQKLGEQFEHNHKSLKALVVAQEAELKKYGEATTETASALTKATEDMRAIQDELKSVQSRVEKFDAEGQRMLAGEREAADDVGSMFIKSDAYKAMVARGSATSDPVEVKSFYTKSLTSAEASAGVLVEEYRRPGIVIPPDRMLRIRDLMTVQRTTSNAIEYVREIGFANVKTVLTAQTLSGSAVLTVKNTEGFIAGQVVLVNGTISRTIDSIDHDALTLTLTETLGTTTAAAATVTSRNAPDGGTLAATPETLIKPEMYVAYDLQTEAVKTLAHWIPASRQIMSDASALAGRINDRLTFGLKFSEEYHILYGDGSSRQLQGILTDAARQTYSWSAGSADDTKVDAIRRAATKAALAYYPVNGVVLHPNDWEDIELLKGSDKHYIWVSVPDGAGVMRVWGIPVVVTTAINEGEFALGAWGMGATLWDRENATVRIAEQHEDFFIRNMVVVLGEERLAQTVERPEAFVHGSFDAAPS
;
A
#
# COMPACT_ATOMS: atom_id res chain seq x y z
N MET A 1 3.87 32.77 32.59
CA MET A 1 4.88 33.75 32.10
C MET A 1 6.25 33.58 32.81
N ALA A 2 6.31 33.37 34.10
CA ALA A 2 7.58 33.10 34.79
C ALA A 2 8.36 31.87 34.29
N ASP A 3 7.71 30.95 33.64
CA ASP A 3 8.32 29.70 33.13
C ASP A 3 9.04 29.89 31.79
N ILE A 4 8.63 30.86 30.99
CA ILE A 4 9.21 31.13 29.66
C ILE A 4 10.50 31.95 29.80
N GLU A 5 10.54 32.90 30.71
CA GLU A 5 11.75 33.64 31.03
C GLU A 5 12.83 32.73 31.59
N GLY A 6 12.49 31.79 32.48
CA GLY A 6 13.42 30.82 33.03
C GLY A 6 13.96 29.84 31.98
N VAL A 7 13.16 29.49 30.97
CA VAL A 7 13.58 28.66 29.84
C VAL A 7 14.47 29.41 28.87
N LEU A 8 14.15 30.67 28.56
CA LEU A 8 14.98 31.55 27.70
C LEU A 8 16.33 31.87 28.35
N GLN A 9 16.37 32.11 29.66
CA GLN A 9 17.61 32.36 30.39
C GLN A 9 18.50 31.12 30.41
N LYS A 10 17.93 29.93 30.66
CA LYS A 10 18.66 28.66 30.60
C LYS A 10 19.16 28.33 29.19
N LEU A 11 18.36 28.64 28.16
CA LEU A 11 18.78 28.46 26.77
C LEU A 11 19.94 29.41 26.41
N GLY A 12 19.89 30.66 26.88
CA GLY A 12 20.98 31.64 26.71
C GLY A 12 22.27 31.19 27.39
N GLU A 13 22.18 30.72 28.65
CA GLU A 13 23.33 30.18 29.38
C GLU A 13 23.94 28.92 28.75
N GLN A 14 23.11 28.01 28.25
CA GLN A 14 23.56 26.83 27.51
C GLN A 14 24.22 27.22 26.18
N PHE A 15 23.68 28.21 25.50
CA PHE A 15 24.27 28.70 24.25
C PHE A 15 25.62 29.38 24.46
N GLU A 16 25.75 30.22 25.50
CA GLU A 16 27.03 30.81 25.87
C GLU A 16 28.06 29.75 26.29
N HIS A 17 27.64 28.74 27.02
CA HIS A 17 28.50 27.63 27.41
C HIS A 17 29.00 26.83 26.20
N ASN A 18 28.10 26.50 25.28
CA ASN A 18 28.44 25.79 24.05
C ASN A 18 29.32 26.63 23.12
N HIS A 19 29.07 27.95 23.03
CA HIS A 19 29.88 28.87 22.26
C HIS A 19 31.31 28.97 22.82
N LYS A 20 31.44 29.03 24.15
CA LYS A 20 32.75 29.04 24.84
C LYS A 20 33.51 27.74 24.60
N SER A 21 32.80 26.59 24.66
CA SER A 21 33.39 25.29 24.42
C SER A 21 33.82 25.10 22.96
N LEU A 22 33.03 25.55 22.00
CA LEU A 22 33.36 25.54 20.57
C LEU A 22 34.55 26.48 20.27
N LYS A 23 34.58 27.65 20.86
CA LYS A 23 35.71 28.59 20.69
C LYS A 23 37.00 28.03 21.25
N ALA A 24 36.95 27.34 22.38
CA ALA A 24 38.09 26.63 22.95
C ALA A 24 38.56 25.47 22.06
N LEU A 25 37.64 24.76 21.46
CA LEU A 25 37.91 23.63 20.55
C LEU A 25 38.50 24.11 19.22
N VAL A 26 38.04 25.24 18.67
CA VAL A 26 38.59 25.90 17.47
C VAL A 26 40.03 26.38 17.73
N VAL A 27 40.28 27.00 18.86
CA VAL A 27 41.64 27.46 19.26
C VAL A 27 42.57 26.26 19.48
N ALA A 28 42.09 25.18 20.07
CA ALA A 28 42.87 23.96 20.24
C ALA A 28 43.20 23.31 18.89
N GLN A 29 42.23 23.27 17.97
CA GLN A 29 42.40 22.75 16.61
C GLN A 29 43.33 23.63 15.76
N GLU A 30 43.25 24.96 15.87
CA GLU A 30 44.22 25.86 15.24
C GLU A 30 45.66 25.66 15.76
N ALA A 31 45.81 25.37 17.05
CA ALA A 31 47.10 25.05 17.64
C ALA A 31 47.67 23.71 17.18
N GLU A 32 46.79 22.70 16.98
CA GLU A 32 47.18 21.40 16.39
C GLU A 32 47.50 21.52 14.89
N LEU A 33 46.71 22.28 14.12
CA LEU A 33 46.94 22.53 12.69
C LEU A 33 48.26 23.28 12.44
N LYS A 34 48.62 24.22 13.33
CA LYS A 34 49.94 24.85 13.27
C LYS A 34 51.11 23.89 13.53
N LYS A 35 50.86 22.78 14.22
CA LYS A 35 51.84 21.70 14.46
C LYS A 35 52.03 20.76 13.26
N TYR A 36 51.04 20.63 12.37
CA TYR A 36 51.05 19.70 11.24
C TYR A 36 51.23 20.35 9.85
N GLY A 37 51.46 21.66 9.79
CA GLY A 37 52.12 22.35 8.68
C GLY A 37 51.41 22.42 7.32
N GLU A 38 50.20 21.83 7.12
CA GLU A 38 49.41 21.98 5.88
C GLU A 38 47.91 21.85 6.20
N ALA A 39 47.28 23.00 6.54
CA ALA A 39 45.84 23.10 6.45
C ALA A 39 45.48 23.40 4.98
N THR A 40 44.73 22.52 4.30
CA THR A 40 44.21 22.80 3.00
C THR A 40 43.33 24.04 3.04
N THR A 41 43.42 24.90 2.05
CA THR A 41 42.67 26.16 1.89
C THR A 41 41.15 25.95 2.02
N GLU A 42 40.66 24.73 1.77
CA GLU A 42 39.25 24.32 1.92
C GLU A 42 38.81 24.26 3.39
N THR A 43 39.66 23.73 4.31
CA THR A 43 39.33 23.64 5.74
C THR A 43 39.30 25.02 6.39
N ALA A 44 40.20 25.94 5.98
CA ALA A 44 40.21 27.31 6.43
C ALA A 44 38.97 28.10 5.96
N SER A 45 38.52 27.88 4.71
CA SER A 45 37.34 28.52 4.16
C SER A 45 36.05 28.01 4.80
N ALA A 46 35.95 26.68 5.10
CA ALA A 46 34.82 26.10 5.80
C ALA A 46 34.72 26.62 7.27
N LEU A 47 35.85 26.80 7.93
CA LEU A 47 35.89 27.35 9.29
C LEU A 47 35.48 28.84 9.34
N THR A 48 35.89 29.63 8.32
CA THR A 48 35.48 31.04 8.18
C THR A 48 33.98 31.16 7.96
N LYS A 49 33.44 30.30 7.09
CA LYS A 49 32.00 30.25 6.79
C LYS A 49 31.18 29.85 8.02
N ALA A 50 31.62 28.83 8.78
CA ALA A 50 30.97 28.43 10.03
C ALA A 50 31.00 29.53 11.11
N THR A 51 32.04 30.35 11.16
CA THR A 51 32.10 31.48 12.09
C THR A 51 31.23 32.66 11.64
N GLU A 52 31.04 32.88 10.35
CA GLU A 52 30.09 33.86 9.80
C GLU A 52 28.66 33.45 10.05
N ASP A 53 28.32 32.16 9.80
CA ASP A 53 26.98 31.59 10.06
C ASP A 53 26.62 31.67 11.56
N MET A 54 27.60 31.43 12.47
CA MET A 54 27.38 31.59 13.91
C MET A 54 27.17 33.07 14.31
N ARG A 55 27.82 34.03 13.66
CA ARG A 55 27.54 35.44 13.88
C ARG A 55 26.14 35.84 13.44
N ALA A 56 25.72 35.36 12.27
CA ALA A 56 24.37 35.62 11.75
C ALA A 56 23.29 35.09 12.72
N ILE A 57 23.45 33.85 13.22
CA ILE A 57 22.55 33.26 14.20
C ILE A 57 22.54 34.07 15.52
N GLN A 58 23.68 34.59 15.95
CA GLN A 58 23.77 35.39 17.16
C GLN A 58 23.06 36.76 17.02
N ASP A 59 23.13 37.36 15.84
CA ASP A 59 22.42 38.60 15.54
C ASP A 59 20.91 38.39 15.41
N GLU A 60 20.49 37.27 14.83
CA GLU A 60 19.06 36.86 14.82
C GLU A 60 18.54 36.61 16.24
N LEU A 61 19.31 35.96 17.09
CA LEU A 61 18.93 35.68 18.48
C LEU A 61 18.77 36.97 19.29
N LYS A 62 19.64 37.95 19.08
CA LYS A 62 19.48 39.28 19.67
C LYS A 62 18.24 40.01 19.14
N SER A 63 17.95 39.87 17.87
CA SER A 63 16.75 40.45 17.28
C SER A 63 15.47 39.86 17.86
N VAL A 64 15.45 38.54 18.07
CA VAL A 64 14.34 37.82 18.71
C VAL A 64 14.20 38.23 20.18
N GLN A 65 15.30 38.31 20.92
CA GLN A 65 15.28 38.81 22.31
C GLN A 65 14.69 40.23 22.41
N SER A 66 15.12 41.14 21.54
CA SER A 66 14.59 42.52 21.54
C SER A 66 13.10 42.60 21.15
N ARG A 67 12.62 41.63 20.33
CA ARG A 67 11.19 41.52 20.00
C ARG A 67 10.39 40.97 21.17
N VAL A 68 10.91 39.97 21.88
CA VAL A 68 10.27 39.42 23.09
C VAL A 68 10.19 40.50 24.19
N GLU A 69 11.26 41.26 24.43
CA GLU A 69 11.25 42.37 25.39
C GLU A 69 10.24 43.47 25.02
N LYS A 70 10.06 43.75 23.71
CA LYS A 70 9.03 44.69 23.25
C LYS A 70 7.61 44.10 23.44
N PHE A 71 7.40 42.83 23.20
CA PHE A 71 6.11 42.16 23.46
C PHE A 71 5.78 42.11 24.95
N ASP A 72 6.78 41.84 25.82
CA ASP A 72 6.59 41.87 27.28
C ASP A 72 6.30 43.31 27.78
N ALA A 73 7.02 44.31 27.24
CA ALA A 73 6.76 45.71 27.56
C ALA A 73 5.39 46.20 27.05
N GLU A 74 4.95 45.75 25.89
CA GLU A 74 3.60 46.00 25.37
C GLU A 74 2.53 45.23 26.16
N GLY A 75 2.81 43.95 26.50
CA GLY A 75 1.94 43.15 27.36
C GLY A 75 1.79 43.73 28.76
N GLN A 76 2.87 44.24 29.35
CA GLN A 76 2.83 44.95 30.64
C GLN A 76 2.13 46.33 30.55
N ARG A 77 2.25 47.04 29.41
CA ARG A 77 1.50 48.25 29.16
C ARG A 77 -0.01 47.96 28.98
N MET A 78 -0.39 46.84 28.33
CA MET A 78 -1.78 46.42 28.24
C MET A 78 -2.35 45.90 29.58
N LEU A 79 -1.53 45.38 30.47
CA LEU A 79 -1.91 44.97 31.83
C LEU A 79 -1.88 46.10 32.83
N ALA A 80 -0.99 47.11 32.65
CA ALA A 80 -0.87 48.32 33.45
C ALA A 80 -1.61 49.53 32.84
N GLY A 81 -2.06 49.38 31.58
CA GLY A 81 -2.90 50.39 30.92
C GLY A 81 -4.16 50.56 31.71
N GLU A 82 -4.20 51.74 32.32
CA GLU A 82 -5.38 52.41 32.74
C GLU A 82 -6.59 51.88 31.97
N ARG A 83 -7.33 50.97 32.60
CA ARG A 83 -8.73 50.93 32.39
C ARG A 83 -9.20 52.34 32.83
N GLU A 84 -9.17 53.33 31.95
CA GLU A 84 -10.21 54.29 31.96
C GLU A 84 -11.46 53.43 31.95
N ALA A 85 -12.08 53.38 33.13
CA ALA A 85 -13.33 52.67 33.30
C ALA A 85 -14.26 53.30 32.25
N ALA A 86 -14.54 52.55 31.18
CA ALA A 86 -15.56 52.91 30.24
C ALA A 86 -16.73 53.25 31.15
N ASP A 87 -17.20 54.49 31.11
CA ASP A 87 -18.29 54.97 31.95
C ASP A 87 -19.51 54.09 31.62
N ASP A 88 -19.66 53.00 32.39
CA ASP A 88 -20.83 52.15 32.34
C ASP A 88 -22.05 53.02 32.70
N VAL A 89 -23.14 52.79 31.99
CA VAL A 89 -24.40 53.57 32.19
C VAL A 89 -24.76 53.63 33.67
N GLY A 90 -24.49 52.58 34.44
CA GLY A 90 -24.67 52.51 35.86
C GLY A 90 -23.73 53.49 36.64
N SER A 91 -22.47 53.58 36.22
CA SER A 91 -21.52 54.52 36.85
C SER A 91 -21.75 55.98 36.51
N MET A 92 -22.24 56.26 35.29
CA MET A 92 -22.71 57.56 34.87
C MET A 92 -23.96 57.98 35.66
N PHE A 93 -24.89 57.05 35.88
CA PHE A 93 -26.08 57.30 36.67
C PHE A 93 -25.73 57.62 38.13
N ILE A 94 -24.89 56.85 38.76
CA ILE A 94 -24.47 57.07 40.17
C ILE A 94 -23.69 58.36 40.34
N LYS A 95 -22.92 58.79 39.34
CA LYS A 95 -22.18 60.06 39.35
C LYS A 95 -23.08 61.27 39.02
N SER A 96 -24.28 61.09 38.51
CA SER A 96 -25.17 62.15 38.09
C SER A 96 -25.71 62.96 39.28
N ASP A 97 -25.93 64.28 39.08
CA ASP A 97 -26.49 65.12 40.06
C ASP A 97 -27.95 64.75 40.42
N ALA A 98 -28.68 64.16 39.49
CA ALA A 98 -30.00 63.61 39.70
C ALA A 98 -30.03 62.49 40.75
N TYR A 99 -29.04 61.53 40.67
CA TYR A 99 -28.92 60.48 41.68
C TYR A 99 -28.50 61.01 43.04
N LYS A 100 -27.55 61.94 43.11
CA LYS A 100 -27.13 62.57 44.35
C LYS A 100 -28.30 63.38 45.02
N ALA A 101 -29.07 64.05 44.22
CA ALA A 101 -30.27 64.79 44.71
C ALA A 101 -31.36 63.83 45.23
N MET A 102 -31.54 62.67 44.56
CA MET A 102 -32.48 61.63 44.99
C MET A 102 -32.05 61.04 46.34
N VAL A 103 -30.79 60.69 46.51
CA VAL A 103 -30.25 60.15 47.77
C VAL A 103 -30.35 61.19 48.88
N ALA A 104 -30.08 62.48 48.59
CA ALA A 104 -30.16 63.58 49.58
C ALA A 104 -31.59 63.89 50.00
N ARG A 105 -32.61 63.71 49.13
CA ARG A 105 -34.05 63.95 49.40
C ARG A 105 -34.78 62.74 49.95
N GLY A 106 -34.16 61.55 49.98
CA GLY A 106 -34.79 60.28 50.40
C GLY A 106 -35.96 59.87 49.50
N SER A 107 -35.94 60.28 48.23
CA SER A 107 -37.01 60.00 47.25
C SER A 107 -36.76 58.63 46.58
N ALA A 108 -37.87 57.95 46.30
CA ALA A 108 -37.79 56.61 45.62
C ALA A 108 -37.57 56.73 44.10
N THR A 109 -37.62 57.95 43.52
CA THR A 109 -37.44 58.18 42.09
C THR A 109 -36.50 59.37 41.85
N SER A 110 -35.58 59.19 40.88
CA SER A 110 -34.71 60.26 40.42
C SER A 110 -35.31 61.00 39.24
N ASP A 111 -34.89 62.26 39.04
CA ASP A 111 -35.12 62.94 37.78
C ASP A 111 -34.48 62.24 36.60
N PRO A 112 -35.05 62.28 35.37
CA PRO A 112 -34.52 61.63 34.21
C PRO A 112 -33.08 62.15 33.88
N VAL A 113 -32.15 61.23 33.75
CA VAL A 113 -30.77 61.52 33.35
C VAL A 113 -30.68 61.32 31.85
N GLU A 114 -30.37 62.39 31.10
CA GLU A 114 -30.06 62.22 29.66
C GLU A 114 -28.76 61.52 29.48
N VAL A 115 -28.87 60.28 29.12
CA VAL A 115 -27.73 59.48 28.61
C VAL A 115 -27.59 59.80 27.11
N LYS A 116 -26.58 60.57 26.72
CA LYS A 116 -26.27 60.81 25.31
C LYS A 116 -26.08 59.50 24.60
N SER A 117 -27.17 59.07 23.93
CA SER A 117 -27.28 58.00 22.94
C SER A 117 -26.25 56.87 23.01
N PHE A 118 -26.55 55.85 23.79
CA PHE A 118 -26.07 54.52 23.48
C PHE A 118 -26.99 53.90 22.40
N TYR A 119 -26.69 54.15 21.14
CA TYR A 119 -27.20 53.32 20.08
C TYR A 119 -26.47 51.98 20.16
N THR A 120 -26.96 51.08 20.95
CA THR A 120 -26.65 49.67 20.82
C THR A 120 -27.33 49.12 19.57
N LYS A 121 -26.82 49.47 18.41
CA LYS A 121 -26.98 48.58 17.28
C LYS A 121 -26.35 47.29 17.73
N SER A 122 -27.13 46.22 17.83
CA SER A 122 -26.61 44.93 18.22
C SER A 122 -25.42 44.61 17.31
N LEU A 123 -24.22 44.63 17.87
CA LEU A 123 -23.00 44.18 17.18
C LEU A 123 -23.16 42.71 16.92
N THR A 124 -23.34 42.35 15.68
CA THR A 124 -23.42 40.95 15.24
C THR A 124 -22.15 40.60 14.46
N SER A 125 -21.79 39.31 14.39
CA SER A 125 -20.69 38.83 13.57
C SER A 125 -20.96 38.89 12.05
N ALA A 126 -22.08 39.55 11.64
CA ALA A 126 -22.34 39.77 10.22
C ALA A 126 -21.36 40.80 9.63
N GLU A 127 -20.94 40.60 8.39
CA GLU A 127 -19.94 41.40 7.67
C GLU A 127 -20.27 42.92 7.68
N ALA A 128 -21.56 43.29 7.67
CA ALA A 128 -22.03 44.69 7.72
C ALA A 128 -21.95 45.33 9.12
N SER A 129 -21.58 44.60 10.18
CA SER A 129 -21.50 45.08 11.57
C SER A 129 -20.06 44.94 12.08
N ALA A 130 -19.77 43.91 12.85
CA ALA A 130 -18.43 43.65 13.41
C ALA A 130 -17.74 42.44 12.78
N GLY A 131 -18.29 41.84 11.74
CA GLY A 131 -17.76 40.66 11.08
C GLY A 131 -16.33 40.85 10.51
N VAL A 132 -16.01 42.10 10.10
CA VAL A 132 -14.66 42.46 9.64
C VAL A 132 -13.60 42.37 10.76
N LEU A 133 -14.03 42.49 12.04
CA LEU A 133 -13.14 42.39 13.21
C LEU A 133 -12.99 40.94 13.73
N VAL A 134 -13.81 40.02 13.23
CA VAL A 134 -13.74 38.61 13.59
C VAL A 134 -12.81 37.92 12.62
N GLU A 135 -11.58 37.72 13.02
CA GLU A 135 -10.64 36.93 12.24
C GLU A 135 -11.11 35.48 12.15
N GLU A 136 -11.34 35.00 10.93
CA GLU A 136 -11.63 33.59 10.68
C GLU A 136 -10.38 32.77 11.04
N TYR A 137 -10.52 31.92 12.06
CA TYR A 137 -9.45 30.94 12.36
C TYR A 137 -9.34 29.91 11.24
N ARG A 138 -8.42 30.13 10.33
CA ARG A 138 -8.05 29.13 9.33
C ARG A 138 -7.08 28.14 9.97
N ARG A 139 -7.55 26.91 10.20
CA ARG A 139 -6.68 25.83 10.67
C ARG A 139 -5.49 25.68 9.71
N PRO A 140 -4.24 25.81 10.18
CA PRO A 140 -3.06 25.60 9.33
C PRO A 140 -3.00 24.14 8.89
N GLY A 141 -2.70 23.93 7.60
CA GLY A 141 -2.54 22.62 7.01
C GLY A 141 -3.79 22.09 6.29
N ILE A 142 -3.61 21.04 5.53
CA ILE A 142 -4.65 20.37 4.74
C ILE A 142 -5.17 19.20 5.56
N VAL A 143 -6.49 19.12 5.76
CA VAL A 143 -7.14 17.94 6.37
C VAL A 143 -7.13 16.83 5.34
N ILE A 144 -6.42 15.75 5.66
CA ILE A 144 -6.22 14.62 4.77
C ILE A 144 -7.23 13.53 5.11
N PRO A 145 -7.98 12.99 4.13
CA PRO A 145 -8.76 11.79 4.35
C PRO A 145 -7.83 10.60 4.65
N PRO A 146 -8.28 9.60 5.42
CA PRO A 146 -7.50 8.40 5.66
C PRO A 146 -7.28 7.65 4.35
N ASP A 147 -6.06 7.17 4.14
CA ASP A 147 -5.66 6.38 2.99
C ASP A 147 -5.66 4.88 3.35
N ARG A 148 -5.94 4.03 2.37
CA ARG A 148 -5.87 2.57 2.51
C ARG A 148 -4.44 2.13 2.82
N MET A 149 -4.26 1.21 3.77
CA MET A 149 -2.96 0.58 3.99
C MET A 149 -2.68 -0.40 2.84
N LEU A 150 -1.53 -0.23 2.18
CA LEU A 150 -1.07 -1.07 1.09
C LEU A 150 -0.23 -2.21 1.68
N ARG A 151 -0.68 -3.46 1.53
CA ARG A 151 -0.08 -4.62 2.21
C ARG A 151 0.15 -5.84 1.32
N ILE A 152 -0.41 -5.88 0.10
CA ILE A 152 -0.31 -7.06 -0.76
C ILE A 152 1.13 -7.29 -1.19
N ARG A 153 1.86 -6.21 -1.51
CA ARG A 153 3.28 -6.26 -1.84
C ARG A 153 4.13 -6.93 -0.75
N ASP A 154 3.76 -6.75 0.53
CA ASP A 154 4.50 -7.28 1.68
C ASP A 154 4.38 -8.81 1.81
N LEU A 155 3.40 -9.43 1.14
CA LEU A 155 3.25 -10.88 1.09
C LEU A 155 4.20 -11.54 0.10
N MET A 156 4.67 -10.79 -0.91
CA MET A 156 5.42 -11.29 -2.05
C MET A 156 6.93 -11.13 -1.86
N THR A 157 7.69 -11.91 -2.61
CA THR A 157 9.13 -11.68 -2.75
C THR A 157 9.35 -10.52 -3.71
N VAL A 158 10.12 -9.51 -3.29
CA VAL A 158 10.47 -8.35 -4.11
C VAL A 158 11.95 -8.41 -4.45
N GLN A 159 12.26 -8.31 -5.75
CA GLN A 159 13.62 -8.30 -6.26
C GLN A 159 13.86 -7.06 -7.15
N ARG A 160 15.11 -6.74 -7.43
CA ARG A 160 15.49 -5.65 -8.33
C ARG A 160 16.04 -6.18 -9.63
N THR A 161 15.70 -5.50 -10.73
CA THR A 161 16.21 -5.83 -12.05
C THR A 161 16.68 -4.60 -12.80
N THR A 162 17.63 -4.80 -13.72
CA THR A 162 18.05 -3.78 -14.70
C THR A 162 17.56 -4.11 -16.12
N SER A 163 17.02 -5.32 -16.31
CA SER A 163 16.52 -5.79 -17.61
C SER A 163 15.14 -5.22 -17.95
N ASN A 164 14.81 -5.18 -19.25
CA ASN A 164 13.50 -4.78 -19.76
C ASN A 164 12.49 -5.94 -19.76
N ALA A 165 12.95 -7.16 -19.65
CA ALA A 165 12.13 -8.35 -19.58
C ALA A 165 12.79 -9.34 -18.61
N ILE A 166 11.96 -10.12 -17.95
CA ILE A 166 12.36 -11.18 -17.05
C ILE A 166 12.01 -12.51 -17.73
N GLU A 167 13.04 -13.29 -17.99
CA GLU A 167 12.87 -14.65 -18.52
C GLU A 167 13.08 -15.65 -17.38
N TYR A 168 12.17 -16.58 -17.25
CA TYR A 168 12.28 -17.66 -16.27
C TYR A 168 11.75 -18.96 -16.83
N VAL A 169 12.37 -20.04 -16.37
CA VAL A 169 12.02 -21.41 -16.77
C VAL A 169 11.11 -22.00 -15.71
N ARG A 170 9.93 -22.40 -16.11
CA ARG A 170 8.96 -23.07 -15.25
C ARG A 170 8.94 -24.57 -15.56
N GLU A 171 9.08 -25.38 -14.52
CA GLU A 171 8.82 -26.81 -14.63
C GLU A 171 7.32 -27.04 -14.66
N ILE A 172 6.80 -27.58 -15.78
CA ILE A 172 5.37 -27.79 -15.99
C ILE A 172 4.94 -29.15 -15.46
N GLY A 173 5.82 -30.10 -15.43
CA GLY A 173 5.50 -31.46 -15.01
C GLY A 173 6.73 -32.28 -14.76
N PHE A 174 6.55 -33.08 -13.74
CA PHE A 174 7.49 -34.07 -13.28
C PHE A 174 6.71 -35.36 -13.16
N ALA A 175 6.72 -36.25 -13.96
CA ALA A 175 6.18 -37.58 -13.86
C ALA A 175 5.49 -38.08 -15.14
N ASN A 176 4.23 -37.89 -15.30
CA ASN A 176 3.47 -38.47 -16.40
C ASN A 176 3.15 -37.41 -17.44
N VAL A 177 3.58 -37.64 -18.66
CA VAL A 177 3.15 -36.77 -19.76
C VAL A 177 1.63 -36.88 -19.91
N LYS A 178 0.95 -35.75 -19.93
CA LYS A 178 -0.49 -35.67 -20.11
C LYS A 178 -0.84 -34.91 -21.37
N THR A 179 -1.77 -35.45 -22.13
CA THR A 179 -2.41 -34.75 -23.26
C THR A 179 -3.90 -35.02 -23.22
N VAL A 180 -4.64 -34.38 -24.09
CA VAL A 180 -6.09 -34.59 -24.24
C VAL A 180 -6.42 -34.99 -25.68
N LEU A 181 -7.44 -35.78 -25.87
CA LEU A 181 -7.94 -36.11 -27.18
C LEU A 181 -8.58 -34.86 -27.82
N THR A 182 -8.21 -34.55 -29.05
CA THR A 182 -8.82 -33.45 -29.81
C THR A 182 -10.10 -33.90 -30.53
N ALA A 183 -10.23 -35.20 -30.77
CA ALA A 183 -11.41 -35.79 -31.39
C ALA A 183 -11.87 -37.01 -30.61
N GLN A 184 -13.15 -37.35 -30.75
CA GLN A 184 -13.71 -38.59 -30.22
C GLN A 184 -13.05 -39.79 -30.90
N THR A 185 -12.54 -40.75 -30.12
CA THR A 185 -11.97 -42.00 -30.63
C THR A 185 -13.02 -43.12 -30.47
N LEU A 186 -13.39 -43.73 -31.56
CA LEU A 186 -14.39 -44.80 -31.58
C LEU A 186 -13.83 -46.12 -31.05
N SER A 187 -14.70 -46.95 -30.51
CA SER A 187 -14.37 -48.34 -30.18
C SER A 187 -13.84 -49.06 -31.41
N GLY A 188 -12.72 -49.77 -31.25
CA GLY A 188 -12.07 -50.47 -32.35
C GLY A 188 -10.98 -49.65 -33.07
N SER A 189 -10.80 -48.36 -32.75
CA SER A 189 -9.66 -47.55 -33.23
C SER A 189 -8.42 -47.76 -32.38
N ALA A 190 -7.27 -47.85 -33.06
CA ALA A 190 -5.98 -47.84 -32.42
C ALA A 190 -5.26 -46.48 -32.50
N VAL A 191 -5.85 -45.48 -33.18
CA VAL A 191 -5.25 -44.15 -33.37
C VAL A 191 -5.97 -43.14 -32.50
N LEU A 192 -5.18 -42.45 -31.70
CA LEU A 192 -5.60 -41.33 -30.83
C LEU A 192 -5.13 -40.01 -31.42
N THR A 193 -6.02 -39.09 -31.74
CA THR A 193 -5.65 -37.73 -32.13
C THR A 193 -5.59 -36.88 -30.87
N VAL A 194 -4.42 -36.34 -30.56
CA VAL A 194 -4.13 -35.65 -29.29
C VAL A 194 -3.74 -34.17 -29.53
N LYS A 195 -3.81 -33.39 -28.49
CA LYS A 195 -3.45 -31.96 -28.55
C LYS A 195 -1.92 -31.75 -28.64
N ASN A 196 -1.14 -32.62 -28.05
CA ASN A 196 0.32 -32.60 -28.06
C ASN A 196 0.84 -34.05 -27.97
N THR A 197 1.88 -34.34 -28.72
CA THR A 197 2.58 -35.64 -28.72
C THR A 197 3.95 -35.61 -28.06
N GLU A 198 4.41 -34.41 -27.62
CA GLU A 198 5.72 -34.27 -27.00
C GLU A 198 5.78 -35.03 -25.67
N GLY A 199 6.91 -35.67 -25.44
CA GLY A 199 7.18 -36.46 -24.23
C GLY A 199 6.55 -37.86 -24.21
N PHE A 200 5.80 -38.27 -25.22
CA PHE A 200 5.39 -39.65 -25.41
C PHE A 200 6.46 -40.40 -26.21
N ILE A 201 6.64 -41.69 -25.92
CA ILE A 201 7.61 -42.54 -26.55
C ILE A 201 6.94 -43.82 -27.01
N ALA A 202 7.36 -44.35 -28.17
CA ALA A 202 6.90 -45.64 -28.65
C ALA A 202 7.32 -46.77 -27.66
N GLY A 203 6.41 -47.69 -27.42
CA GLY A 203 6.54 -48.71 -26.39
C GLY A 203 6.09 -48.32 -24.99
N GLN A 204 5.71 -47.03 -24.78
CA GLN A 204 5.23 -46.50 -23.51
C GLN A 204 3.78 -46.90 -23.25
N VAL A 205 3.49 -47.27 -22.01
CA VAL A 205 2.09 -47.52 -21.60
C VAL A 205 1.39 -46.22 -21.29
N VAL A 206 0.24 -46.02 -21.88
CA VAL A 206 -0.62 -44.86 -21.62
C VAL A 206 -1.96 -45.25 -21.01
N LEU A 207 -2.47 -44.37 -20.17
CA LEU A 207 -3.80 -44.50 -19.58
C LEU A 207 -4.74 -43.51 -20.27
N VAL A 208 -5.71 -44.03 -21.02
CA VAL A 208 -6.71 -43.24 -21.73
C VAL A 208 -7.95 -43.10 -20.85
N ASN A 209 -8.41 -41.86 -20.66
CA ASN A 209 -9.55 -41.54 -19.81
C ASN A 209 -9.44 -42.08 -18.36
N GLY A 210 -8.24 -42.19 -17.84
CA GLY A 210 -7.99 -42.66 -16.45
C GLY A 210 -8.25 -44.17 -16.23
N THR A 211 -8.71 -44.93 -17.21
CA THR A 211 -9.17 -46.32 -17.04
C THR A 211 -8.57 -47.31 -18.04
N ILE A 212 -8.40 -46.91 -19.29
CA ILE A 212 -7.99 -47.83 -20.37
C ILE A 212 -6.47 -47.77 -20.51
N SER A 213 -5.78 -48.84 -20.14
CA SER A 213 -4.31 -48.98 -20.30
C SER A 213 -4.00 -49.54 -21.68
N ARG A 214 -3.13 -48.87 -22.45
CA ARG A 214 -2.64 -49.30 -23.79
C ARG A 214 -1.18 -48.92 -23.96
N THR A 215 -0.49 -49.64 -24.84
CA THR A 215 0.88 -49.33 -25.22
C THR A 215 0.93 -48.55 -26.51
N ILE A 216 1.77 -47.56 -26.62
CA ILE A 216 1.98 -46.80 -27.86
C ILE A 216 2.85 -47.65 -28.80
N ASP A 217 2.43 -47.83 -29.99
CA ASP A 217 3.19 -48.49 -31.06
C ASP A 217 4.07 -47.49 -31.82
N SER A 218 3.45 -46.38 -32.26
CA SER A 218 4.16 -45.33 -32.98
C SER A 218 3.56 -43.96 -32.69
N ILE A 219 4.34 -42.89 -32.94
CA ILE A 219 3.96 -41.50 -32.71
C ILE A 219 4.21 -40.73 -34.00
N ASP A 220 3.19 -39.97 -34.41
CA ASP A 220 3.28 -39.01 -35.49
C ASP A 220 3.18 -37.61 -34.91
N HIS A 221 4.28 -36.89 -34.87
CA HIS A 221 4.36 -35.51 -34.32
C HIS A 221 3.73 -34.46 -35.24
N ASP A 222 3.71 -34.72 -36.55
CA ASP A 222 3.14 -33.81 -37.53
C ASP A 222 1.60 -33.91 -37.57
N ALA A 223 1.09 -35.14 -37.54
CA ALA A 223 -0.34 -35.42 -37.49
C ALA A 223 -0.94 -35.33 -36.07
N LEU A 224 -0.11 -35.14 -35.03
CA LEU A 224 -0.49 -35.16 -33.63
C LEU A 224 -1.28 -36.41 -33.23
N THR A 225 -0.76 -37.58 -33.64
CA THR A 225 -1.42 -38.86 -33.36
C THR A 225 -0.53 -39.83 -32.60
N LEU A 226 -1.14 -40.60 -31.71
CA LEU A 226 -0.54 -41.74 -31.03
C LEU A 226 -1.21 -43.02 -31.55
N THR A 227 -0.45 -43.91 -32.17
CA THR A 227 -0.95 -45.21 -32.57
C THR A 227 -0.69 -46.22 -31.46
N LEU A 228 -1.72 -46.96 -31.08
CA LEU A 228 -1.65 -47.94 -30.00
C LEU A 228 -1.43 -49.34 -30.59
N THR A 229 -0.78 -50.21 -29.83
CA THR A 229 -0.56 -51.63 -30.19
C THR A 229 -1.88 -52.41 -30.23
N GLU A 230 -2.90 -51.95 -29.46
CA GLU A 230 -4.22 -52.58 -29.39
C GLU A 230 -5.31 -51.49 -29.52
N THR A 231 -6.42 -51.87 -30.11
CA THR A 231 -7.60 -50.98 -30.25
C THR A 231 -8.22 -50.65 -28.90
N LEU A 232 -8.91 -49.47 -28.83
CA LEU A 232 -9.77 -49.16 -27.71
C LEU A 232 -11.01 -50.05 -27.71
N GLY A 233 -11.29 -50.70 -26.58
CA GLY A 233 -12.50 -51.53 -26.42
C GLY A 233 -13.77 -50.71 -26.24
N THR A 234 -13.66 -49.40 -25.99
CA THR A 234 -14.80 -48.50 -25.78
C THR A 234 -14.56 -47.15 -26.48
N THR A 235 -15.64 -46.49 -26.87
CA THR A 235 -15.60 -45.16 -27.43
C THR A 235 -15.20 -44.17 -26.36
N THR A 236 -14.21 -43.34 -26.66
CA THR A 236 -13.67 -42.31 -25.73
C THR A 236 -14.01 -40.95 -26.27
N ALA A 237 -14.61 -40.11 -25.43
CA ALA A 237 -15.04 -38.75 -25.80
C ALA A 237 -13.84 -37.84 -26.13
N ALA A 238 -14.08 -36.80 -26.94
CA ALA A 238 -13.14 -35.73 -27.09
C ALA A 238 -12.85 -35.07 -25.71
N ALA A 239 -11.69 -34.46 -25.56
CA ALA A 239 -11.15 -33.91 -24.31
C ALA A 239 -10.85 -34.92 -23.18
N ALA A 240 -10.99 -36.26 -23.45
CA ALA A 240 -10.51 -37.25 -22.50
C ALA A 240 -8.98 -37.19 -22.36
N THR A 241 -8.50 -37.40 -21.15
CA THR A 241 -7.07 -37.33 -20.86
C THR A 241 -6.34 -38.59 -21.33
N VAL A 242 -5.15 -38.41 -21.89
CA VAL A 242 -4.20 -39.47 -22.17
C VAL A 242 -2.97 -39.18 -21.33
N THR A 243 -2.64 -40.10 -20.42
CA THR A 243 -1.54 -39.92 -19.46
C THR A 243 -0.54 -41.06 -19.61
N SER A 244 0.73 -40.77 -19.70
CA SER A 244 1.79 -41.79 -19.65
C SER A 244 1.84 -42.48 -18.28
N ARG A 245 2.06 -43.75 -18.21
CA ARG A 245 2.02 -44.55 -16.96
C ARG A 245 3.43 -44.91 -16.45
N ASN A 246 4.42 -44.16 -16.80
CA ASN A 246 5.82 -44.53 -16.52
C ASN A 246 6.36 -44.05 -15.19
N ALA A 247 5.66 -43.20 -14.50
CA ALA A 247 6.13 -42.66 -13.23
C ALA A 247 5.38 -43.25 -12.03
N PRO A 248 6.04 -43.31 -10.88
CA PRO A 248 5.47 -43.84 -9.65
C PRO A 248 4.55 -42.85 -8.94
N ASP A 249 3.43 -42.52 -9.54
CA ASP A 249 2.34 -41.79 -8.85
C ASP A 249 1.42 -42.79 -8.12
N GLY A 250 1.97 -43.44 -7.06
CA GLY A 250 1.20 -44.34 -6.22
C GLY A 250 0.81 -45.70 -6.85
N GLY A 251 1.15 -45.93 -8.11
CA GLY A 251 1.06 -47.26 -8.70
C GLY A 251 2.12 -48.11 -8.05
N THR A 252 1.78 -49.30 -7.56
CA THR A 252 2.66 -50.30 -7.01
C THR A 252 3.96 -50.33 -7.83
N LEU A 253 5.07 -49.90 -7.23
CA LEU A 253 6.40 -50.20 -7.70
C LEU A 253 6.49 -51.73 -7.64
N ALA A 254 6.00 -52.40 -8.67
CA ALA A 254 6.31 -53.80 -8.85
C ALA A 254 7.85 -53.88 -8.91
N ALA A 255 8.44 -54.62 -7.98
CA ALA A 255 9.85 -54.86 -8.00
C ALA A 255 10.18 -55.33 -9.42
N THR A 256 10.82 -54.45 -10.22
CA THR A 256 11.24 -54.81 -11.57
C THR A 256 12.33 -55.85 -11.42
N PRO A 257 12.16 -57.09 -11.93
CA PRO A 257 13.23 -58.06 -12.00
C PRO A 257 14.45 -57.41 -12.66
N GLU A 258 15.64 -57.83 -12.29
CA GLU A 258 16.92 -57.25 -12.79
C GLU A 258 17.05 -57.18 -14.32
N THR A 259 16.18 -57.87 -15.05
CA THR A 259 16.17 -57.96 -16.53
C THR A 259 15.16 -57.03 -17.21
N LEU A 260 14.29 -56.32 -16.50
CA LEU A 260 13.28 -55.41 -17.09
C LEU A 260 13.81 -53.96 -17.20
N ILE A 261 13.43 -53.33 -18.29
CA ILE A 261 13.73 -51.91 -18.55
C ILE A 261 13.10 -51.07 -17.44
N LYS A 262 13.92 -50.23 -16.80
CA LYS A 262 13.46 -49.29 -15.78
C LYS A 262 12.55 -48.24 -16.44
N PRO A 263 11.47 -47.80 -15.78
CA PRO A 263 10.61 -46.75 -16.30
C PRO A 263 11.38 -45.44 -16.49
N GLU A 264 11.17 -44.83 -17.64
CA GLU A 264 11.72 -43.50 -17.96
C GLU A 264 10.83 -42.40 -17.39
N MET A 265 11.46 -41.36 -16.91
CA MET A 265 10.80 -40.20 -16.33
C MET A 265 11.06 -38.96 -17.19
N TYR A 266 10.07 -38.16 -17.44
CA TYR A 266 10.16 -36.93 -18.22
C TYR A 266 9.96 -35.72 -17.36
N VAL A 267 10.80 -34.72 -17.52
CA VAL A 267 10.68 -33.41 -16.89
C VAL A 267 10.49 -32.40 -18.00
N ALA A 268 9.36 -31.71 -17.99
CA ALA A 268 9.02 -30.69 -18.98
C ALA A 268 9.27 -29.29 -18.42
N TYR A 269 9.91 -28.46 -19.23
CA TYR A 269 10.21 -27.07 -18.92
C TYR A 269 9.52 -26.14 -19.92
N ASP A 270 9.05 -25.02 -19.45
CA ASP A 270 8.45 -23.96 -20.25
C ASP A 270 9.16 -22.64 -19.98
N LEU A 271 9.58 -21.96 -21.05
CA LEU A 271 10.21 -20.64 -20.96
C LEU A 271 9.12 -19.57 -20.98
N GLN A 272 9.01 -18.83 -19.90
CA GLN A 272 8.12 -17.69 -19.77
C GLN A 272 8.91 -16.39 -19.80
N THR A 273 8.33 -15.36 -20.42
CA THR A 273 8.93 -14.03 -20.53
C THR A 273 7.93 -12.98 -20.12
N GLU A 274 8.27 -12.21 -19.09
CA GLU A 274 7.45 -11.08 -18.61
C GLU A 274 8.17 -9.76 -18.88
N ALA A 275 7.50 -8.86 -19.59
CA ALA A 275 8.04 -7.54 -19.89
C ALA A 275 7.84 -6.57 -18.72
N VAL A 276 8.85 -5.74 -18.44
CA VAL A 276 8.72 -4.65 -17.47
C VAL A 276 7.72 -3.62 -17.99
N LYS A 277 6.73 -3.30 -17.16
CA LYS A 277 5.68 -2.32 -17.43
C LYS A 277 5.99 -1.00 -16.71
N THR A 278 5.50 0.09 -17.26
CA THR A 278 5.56 1.41 -16.63
C THR A 278 4.18 1.79 -16.13
N LEU A 279 4.04 1.95 -14.83
CA LEU A 279 2.87 2.56 -14.22
C LEU A 279 3.14 4.04 -14.07
N ALA A 280 2.28 4.89 -14.61
CA ALA A 280 2.46 6.33 -14.56
C ALA A 280 1.13 7.07 -14.54
N HIS A 281 1.10 8.18 -13.81
CA HIS A 281 0.03 9.16 -13.87
C HIS A 281 0.59 10.57 -13.61
N TRP A 282 -0.16 11.57 -13.97
CA TRP A 282 0.28 12.95 -13.87
C TRP A 282 -0.85 13.89 -13.46
N ILE A 283 -0.47 15.02 -12.89
CA ILE A 283 -1.38 16.09 -12.48
C ILE A 283 -0.85 17.41 -13.05
N PRO A 284 -1.70 18.24 -13.69
CA PRO A 284 -1.32 19.60 -14.05
C PRO A 284 -1.41 20.49 -12.81
N ALA A 285 -0.43 21.36 -12.61
CA ALA A 285 -0.41 22.34 -11.53
C ALA A 285 0.04 23.71 -12.04
N SER A 286 -0.42 24.79 -11.41
CA SER A 286 0.10 26.12 -11.69
C SER A 286 1.45 26.30 -11.00
N ARG A 287 2.41 26.88 -11.71
CA ARG A 287 3.74 27.21 -11.17
C ARG A 287 3.66 28.11 -9.94
N GLN A 288 2.71 29.05 -9.94
CA GLN A 288 2.49 29.96 -8.81
C GLN A 288 2.06 29.19 -7.56
N ILE A 289 1.07 28.32 -7.67
CA ILE A 289 0.62 27.48 -6.52
C ILE A 289 1.74 26.58 -5.98
N MET A 290 2.56 26.03 -6.87
CA MET A 290 3.70 25.19 -6.46
C MET A 290 4.77 26.00 -5.71
N SER A 291 4.94 27.27 -6.05
CA SER A 291 5.87 28.19 -5.42
C SER A 291 5.34 28.75 -4.10
N ASP A 292 4.07 29.18 -4.09
CA ASP A 292 3.47 29.90 -2.96
C ASP A 292 2.98 28.94 -1.84
N ALA A 293 2.67 27.70 -2.17
CA ALA A 293 2.14 26.70 -1.27
C ALA A 293 3.01 25.43 -1.22
N SER A 294 4.17 25.51 -0.57
CA SER A 294 5.09 24.36 -0.44
C SER A 294 4.44 23.11 0.20
N ALA A 295 3.52 23.31 1.13
CA ALA A 295 2.73 22.22 1.74
C ALA A 295 1.85 21.50 0.69
N LEU A 296 1.33 22.22 -0.31
CA LEU A 296 0.54 21.63 -1.39
C LEU A 296 1.42 20.85 -2.36
N ALA A 297 2.63 21.37 -2.67
CA ALA A 297 3.60 20.65 -3.50
C ALA A 297 3.99 19.30 -2.88
N GLY A 298 4.31 19.28 -1.57
CA GLY A 298 4.56 18.04 -0.83
C GLY A 298 3.37 17.09 -0.91
N ARG A 299 2.15 17.62 -0.72
CA ARG A 299 0.94 16.79 -0.77
C ARG A 299 0.66 16.19 -2.15
N ILE A 300 0.96 16.91 -3.24
CA ILE A 300 0.83 16.38 -4.60
C ILE A 300 1.80 15.21 -4.80
N ASN A 301 3.04 15.34 -4.35
CA ASN A 301 4.04 14.28 -4.43
C ASN A 301 3.59 13.02 -3.65
N ASP A 302 3.13 13.18 -2.42
CA ASP A 302 2.63 12.07 -1.60
C ASP A 302 1.44 11.39 -2.27
N ARG A 303 0.53 12.18 -2.83
CA ARG A 303 -0.68 11.67 -3.49
C ARG A 303 -0.37 10.92 -4.78
N LEU A 304 0.60 11.40 -5.57
CA LEU A 304 1.08 10.72 -6.77
C LEU A 304 1.74 9.39 -6.42
N THR A 305 2.63 9.39 -5.43
CA THR A 305 3.29 8.16 -4.98
C THR A 305 2.29 7.14 -4.43
N PHE A 306 1.33 7.60 -3.63
CA PHE A 306 0.25 6.73 -3.13
C PHE A 306 -0.60 6.18 -4.27
N GLY A 307 -0.97 7.00 -5.26
CA GLY A 307 -1.76 6.58 -6.41
C GLY A 307 -1.07 5.52 -7.26
N LEU A 308 0.26 5.61 -7.45
CA LEU A 308 1.04 4.56 -8.11
C LEU A 308 0.95 3.24 -7.35
N LYS A 309 1.23 3.26 -6.06
CA LYS A 309 1.18 2.06 -5.20
C LYS A 309 -0.22 1.47 -5.07
N PHE A 310 -1.24 2.32 -5.10
CA PHE A 310 -2.64 1.89 -5.14
C PHE A 310 -2.97 1.13 -6.44
N SER A 311 -2.49 1.64 -7.58
CA SER A 311 -2.62 0.98 -8.88
C SER A 311 -1.80 -0.31 -8.95
N GLU A 312 -0.58 -0.32 -8.38
CA GLU A 312 0.26 -1.50 -8.26
C GLU A 312 -0.49 -2.66 -7.57
N GLU A 313 -1.11 -2.41 -6.40
CA GLU A 313 -1.87 -3.45 -5.69
C GLU A 313 -3.01 -4.05 -6.52
N TYR A 314 -3.72 -3.22 -7.26
CA TYR A 314 -4.76 -3.70 -8.15
C TYR A 314 -4.18 -4.59 -9.26
N HIS A 315 -3.09 -4.15 -9.88
CA HIS A 315 -2.44 -4.92 -10.96
C HIS A 315 -1.81 -6.22 -10.46
N ILE A 316 -1.28 -6.27 -9.23
CA ILE A 316 -0.79 -7.50 -8.62
C ILE A 316 -1.88 -8.57 -8.58
N LEU A 317 -3.11 -8.20 -8.26
CA LEU A 317 -4.23 -9.14 -8.18
C LEU A 317 -4.90 -9.38 -9.52
N TYR A 318 -5.31 -8.32 -10.21
CA TYR A 318 -6.25 -8.36 -11.33
C TYR A 318 -5.67 -7.91 -12.68
N GLY A 319 -4.38 -7.62 -12.76
CA GLY A 319 -3.77 -7.27 -14.04
C GLY A 319 -3.99 -8.36 -15.10
N ASP A 320 -4.24 -7.97 -16.33
CA ASP A 320 -4.55 -8.87 -17.45
C ASP A 320 -3.33 -9.32 -18.25
N GLY A 321 -2.11 -8.92 -17.85
CA GLY A 321 -0.87 -9.23 -18.56
C GLY A 321 -0.70 -8.52 -19.90
N SER A 322 -1.62 -7.63 -20.27
CA SER A 322 -1.54 -6.86 -21.52
C SER A 322 -0.32 -5.95 -21.58
N SER A 323 -0.14 -5.26 -22.71
CA SER A 323 0.99 -4.35 -22.90
C SER A 323 1.10 -3.23 -21.85
N ARG A 324 0.01 -2.93 -21.12
CA ARG A 324 -0.07 -1.85 -20.13
C ARG A 324 -0.23 -2.31 -18.70
N GLN A 325 -0.57 -3.58 -18.47
CA GLN A 325 -0.87 -4.12 -17.15
C GLN A 325 0.07 -5.27 -16.81
N LEU A 326 0.34 -5.46 -15.53
CA LEU A 326 1.07 -6.61 -15.03
C LEU A 326 0.25 -7.90 -15.24
N GLN A 327 0.91 -9.04 -15.22
CA GLN A 327 0.21 -10.33 -15.12
C GLN A 327 -0.26 -10.52 -13.68
N GLY A 328 -1.56 -10.38 -13.45
CA GLY A 328 -2.16 -10.54 -12.12
C GLY A 328 -2.24 -12.00 -11.69
N ILE A 329 -2.17 -12.22 -10.38
CA ILE A 329 -2.25 -13.57 -9.80
C ILE A 329 -3.64 -14.17 -10.01
N LEU A 330 -4.69 -13.37 -9.90
CA LEU A 330 -6.08 -13.83 -10.01
C LEU A 330 -6.58 -13.95 -11.46
N THR A 331 -5.81 -13.48 -12.42
CA THR A 331 -6.13 -13.56 -13.86
C THR A 331 -5.37 -14.66 -14.58
N ASP A 332 -4.32 -15.24 -13.96
CA ASP A 332 -3.61 -16.38 -14.54
C ASP A 332 -4.55 -17.58 -14.68
N ALA A 333 -4.60 -18.15 -15.88
CA ALA A 333 -5.49 -19.27 -16.19
C ALA A 333 -5.11 -20.59 -15.46
N ALA A 334 -3.86 -20.72 -15.07
CA ALA A 334 -3.36 -21.93 -14.40
C ALA A 334 -3.53 -21.90 -12.87
N ARG A 335 -4.03 -20.78 -12.30
CA ARG A 335 -4.35 -20.70 -10.87
C ARG A 335 -5.44 -21.69 -10.49
N GLN A 336 -5.45 -22.10 -9.25
CA GLN A 336 -6.56 -22.87 -8.70
C GLN A 336 -7.76 -21.96 -8.40
N THR A 337 -8.97 -22.51 -8.53
CA THR A 337 -10.22 -21.80 -8.20
C THR A 337 -11.02 -22.60 -7.17
N TYR A 338 -11.72 -21.89 -6.29
CA TYR A 338 -12.65 -22.49 -5.33
C TYR A 338 -13.94 -21.66 -5.28
N SER A 339 -15.09 -22.33 -5.31
CA SER A 339 -16.41 -21.73 -5.11
C SER A 339 -16.98 -22.23 -3.80
N TRP A 340 -17.56 -21.35 -2.99
CA TRP A 340 -18.19 -21.74 -1.73
C TRP A 340 -19.36 -22.69 -1.95
N SER A 341 -20.13 -22.49 -3.00
CA SER A 341 -21.23 -23.37 -3.39
C SER A 341 -20.83 -24.84 -3.62
N ALA A 342 -19.53 -25.10 -3.82
CA ALA A 342 -18.97 -26.44 -3.92
C ALA A 342 -18.69 -27.10 -2.55
N GLY A 343 -18.95 -26.39 -1.44
CA GLY A 343 -18.80 -26.89 -0.07
C GLY A 343 -19.99 -27.74 0.39
N SER A 344 -20.03 -28.00 1.70
CA SER A 344 -21.17 -28.68 2.36
C SER A 344 -22.22 -27.66 2.81
N ALA A 345 -23.48 -28.06 2.92
CA ALA A 345 -24.60 -27.17 3.28
C ALA A 345 -24.40 -26.39 4.60
N ASP A 346 -23.64 -26.96 5.52
CA ASP A 346 -23.36 -26.34 6.81
C ASP A 346 -22.06 -25.50 6.81
N ASP A 347 -21.34 -25.43 5.68
CA ASP A 347 -20.08 -24.70 5.59
C ASP A 347 -20.31 -23.18 5.73
N THR A 348 -19.43 -22.55 6.48
CA THR A 348 -19.34 -21.10 6.64
C THR A 348 -18.25 -20.52 5.75
N LYS A 349 -18.16 -19.18 5.63
CA LYS A 349 -17.05 -18.52 4.92
C LYS A 349 -15.67 -18.96 5.45
N VAL A 350 -15.57 -19.24 6.77
CA VAL A 350 -14.34 -19.74 7.40
C VAL A 350 -13.97 -21.13 6.90
N ASP A 351 -14.96 -22.00 6.72
CA ASP A 351 -14.76 -23.35 6.19
C ASP A 351 -14.37 -23.31 4.72
N ALA A 352 -14.95 -22.39 3.94
CA ALA A 352 -14.56 -22.14 2.56
C ALA A 352 -13.06 -21.80 2.42
N ILE A 353 -12.55 -20.91 3.27
CA ILE A 353 -11.12 -20.57 3.32
C ILE A 353 -10.30 -21.81 3.67
N ARG A 354 -10.75 -22.64 4.63
CA ARG A 354 -10.04 -23.85 5.03
C ARG A 354 -9.99 -24.87 3.91
N ARG A 355 -11.09 -25.09 3.19
CA ARG A 355 -11.16 -26.00 2.05
C ARG A 355 -10.25 -25.52 0.92
N ALA A 356 -10.26 -24.23 0.63
CA ALA A 356 -9.37 -23.63 -0.36
C ALA A 356 -7.87 -23.78 0.04
N ALA A 357 -7.54 -23.60 1.33
CA ALA A 357 -6.19 -23.85 1.83
C ALA A 357 -5.78 -25.31 1.69
N THR A 358 -6.71 -26.25 1.90
CA THR A 358 -6.47 -27.67 1.67
C THR A 358 -6.18 -27.96 0.19
N LYS A 359 -6.85 -27.25 -0.73
CA LYS A 359 -6.62 -27.38 -2.17
C LYS A 359 -5.19 -26.97 -2.56
N ALA A 360 -4.67 -25.86 -1.99
CA ALA A 360 -3.27 -25.47 -2.17
C ALA A 360 -2.31 -26.49 -1.55
N ALA A 361 -2.63 -27.02 -0.37
CA ALA A 361 -1.82 -28.03 0.30
C ALA A 361 -1.74 -29.35 -0.49
N LEU A 362 -2.82 -29.75 -1.16
CA LEU A 362 -2.83 -30.93 -2.05
C LEU A 362 -1.94 -30.72 -3.30
N ALA A 363 -1.70 -29.48 -3.68
CA ALA A 363 -0.71 -29.12 -4.70
C ALA A 363 0.71 -28.91 -4.10
N TYR A 364 0.91 -29.27 -2.84
CA TYR A 364 2.17 -29.18 -2.08
C TYR A 364 2.67 -27.76 -1.80
N TYR A 365 1.79 -26.75 -1.83
CA TYR A 365 2.13 -25.37 -1.49
C TYR A 365 1.64 -24.99 -0.09
N PRO A 366 2.55 -24.58 0.83
CA PRO A 366 2.15 -24.08 2.13
C PRO A 366 1.57 -22.68 2.03
N VAL A 367 0.30 -22.51 2.39
CA VAL A 367 -0.35 -21.20 2.39
C VAL A 367 0.26 -20.32 3.47
N ASN A 368 0.72 -19.12 3.10
CA ASN A 368 1.35 -18.16 3.99
C ASN A 368 0.60 -16.82 4.11
N GLY A 369 -0.50 -16.63 3.36
CA GLY A 369 -1.30 -15.43 3.42
C GLY A 369 -2.67 -15.61 2.79
N VAL A 370 -3.66 -14.89 3.33
CA VAL A 370 -5.02 -14.78 2.80
C VAL A 370 -5.34 -13.31 2.63
N VAL A 371 -5.87 -12.94 1.48
CA VAL A 371 -6.35 -11.59 1.17
C VAL A 371 -7.87 -11.61 1.14
N LEU A 372 -8.50 -10.71 1.89
CA LEU A 372 -9.95 -10.59 2.05
C LEU A 372 -10.41 -9.14 1.93
N HIS A 373 -11.65 -8.97 1.46
CA HIS A 373 -12.32 -7.68 1.52
C HIS A 373 -12.78 -7.37 2.97
N PRO A 374 -12.79 -6.10 3.42
CA PRO A 374 -13.23 -5.75 4.78
C PRO A 374 -14.63 -6.25 5.13
N ASN A 375 -15.59 -6.20 4.21
CA ASN A 375 -16.95 -6.68 4.44
C ASN A 375 -17.00 -8.20 4.66
N ASP A 376 -16.21 -8.96 3.88
CA ASP A 376 -16.14 -10.41 4.05
C ASP A 376 -15.44 -10.80 5.36
N TRP A 377 -14.47 -9.99 5.79
CA TRP A 377 -13.83 -10.18 7.09
C TRP A 377 -14.78 -9.87 8.24
N GLU A 378 -15.59 -8.81 8.14
CA GLU A 378 -16.63 -8.49 9.12
C GLU A 378 -17.63 -9.65 9.26
N ASP A 379 -18.09 -10.24 8.15
CA ASP A 379 -19.01 -11.38 8.17
C ASP A 379 -18.41 -12.58 8.93
N ILE A 380 -17.10 -12.81 8.80
CA ILE A 380 -16.40 -13.86 9.52
C ILE A 380 -16.34 -13.55 11.02
N GLU A 381 -16.05 -12.31 11.39
CA GLU A 381 -16.00 -11.89 12.82
C GLU A 381 -17.38 -11.91 13.48
N LEU A 382 -18.44 -11.66 12.72
CA LEU A 382 -19.80 -11.64 13.20
C LEU A 382 -20.46 -13.03 13.30
N LEU A 383 -19.76 -14.11 12.95
CA LEU A 383 -20.27 -15.47 13.08
C LEU A 383 -20.67 -15.80 14.52
N LYS A 384 -21.91 -16.26 14.70
CA LYS A 384 -22.49 -16.61 16.00
C LYS A 384 -22.95 -18.06 16.03
N GLY A 385 -22.74 -18.70 17.15
CA GLY A 385 -23.34 -20.00 17.43
C GLY A 385 -24.87 -19.95 17.61
N SER A 386 -25.49 -21.09 17.73
CA SER A 386 -26.94 -21.24 17.99
C SER A 386 -27.39 -20.55 19.29
N ASP A 387 -26.49 -20.39 20.23
CA ASP A 387 -26.65 -19.72 21.52
C ASP A 387 -26.37 -18.20 21.47
N LYS A 388 -26.17 -17.63 20.25
CA LYS A 388 -25.87 -16.22 19.97
C LYS A 388 -24.53 -15.71 20.50
N HIS A 389 -23.66 -16.58 21.00
CA HIS A 389 -22.28 -16.19 21.28
C HIS A 389 -21.47 -16.11 19.98
N TYR A 390 -20.55 -15.14 19.91
CA TYR A 390 -19.61 -15.05 18.80
C TYR A 390 -18.70 -16.28 18.84
N ILE A 391 -18.61 -16.99 17.71
CA ILE A 391 -17.74 -18.16 17.54
C ILE A 391 -16.30 -17.70 17.38
N TRP A 392 -16.10 -16.61 16.68
CA TRP A 392 -14.79 -16.07 16.37
C TRP A 392 -14.63 -14.70 17.00
N VAL A 393 -13.65 -14.58 17.86
CA VAL A 393 -13.18 -13.26 18.30
C VAL A 393 -11.76 -13.14 17.76
N SER A 394 -11.59 -12.31 16.74
CA SER A 394 -10.28 -12.00 16.19
C SER A 394 -9.48 -11.24 17.25
N VAL A 395 -8.62 -11.94 17.95
CA VAL A 395 -7.62 -11.29 18.79
C VAL A 395 -6.36 -11.20 17.96
N PRO A 396 -5.90 -9.97 17.61
CA PRO A 396 -4.62 -9.81 16.97
C PRO A 396 -3.53 -10.48 17.82
N ASP A 397 -2.59 -11.16 17.17
CA ASP A 397 -1.42 -11.65 17.89
C ASP A 397 -0.62 -10.47 18.48
N GLY A 398 0.39 -10.73 19.28
CA GLY A 398 1.21 -9.67 19.89
C GLY A 398 1.85 -8.71 18.90
N ALA A 399 1.82 -9.03 17.60
CA ALA A 399 2.27 -8.19 16.47
C ALA A 399 1.10 -7.45 15.79
N GLY A 400 -0.15 -7.61 16.24
CA GLY A 400 -1.33 -6.97 15.66
C GLY A 400 -1.80 -7.58 14.34
N VAL A 401 -1.35 -8.78 14.00
CA VAL A 401 -1.72 -9.50 12.76
C VAL A 401 -2.96 -10.34 12.98
N MET A 402 -4.00 -10.12 12.17
CA MET A 402 -5.21 -10.95 12.15
C MET A 402 -4.89 -12.31 11.51
N ARG A 403 -5.47 -13.40 12.04
CA ARG A 403 -5.23 -14.75 11.55
C ARG A 403 -6.52 -15.55 11.41
N VAL A 404 -6.62 -16.33 10.34
CA VAL A 404 -7.64 -17.37 10.17
C VAL A 404 -6.95 -18.71 9.97
N TRP A 405 -7.31 -19.72 10.75
CA TRP A 405 -6.64 -21.03 10.76
C TRP A 405 -5.11 -20.97 10.98
N GLY A 406 -4.63 -19.95 11.71
CA GLY A 406 -3.22 -19.68 11.91
C GLY A 406 -2.52 -18.98 10.73
N ILE A 407 -3.21 -18.75 9.62
CA ILE A 407 -2.71 -18.05 8.42
C ILE A 407 -2.95 -16.55 8.59
N PRO A 408 -1.95 -15.68 8.36
CA PRO A 408 -2.14 -14.24 8.43
C PRO A 408 -3.13 -13.75 7.36
N VAL A 409 -4.00 -12.83 7.77
CA VAL A 409 -5.02 -12.23 6.90
C VAL A 409 -4.64 -10.79 6.58
N VAL A 410 -4.66 -10.45 5.31
CA VAL A 410 -4.55 -9.08 4.81
C VAL A 410 -5.93 -8.61 4.40
N VAL A 411 -6.46 -7.66 5.16
CA VAL A 411 -7.76 -7.04 4.87
C VAL A 411 -7.52 -5.81 4.02
N THR A 412 -8.06 -5.81 2.79
CA THR A 412 -7.87 -4.71 1.83
C THR A 412 -9.04 -4.61 0.87
N THR A 413 -9.36 -3.38 0.45
CA THR A 413 -10.34 -3.11 -0.60
C THR A 413 -9.77 -3.29 -2.02
N ALA A 414 -8.54 -3.83 -2.15
CA ALA A 414 -7.96 -4.16 -3.46
C ALA A 414 -8.59 -5.40 -4.08
N ILE A 415 -9.12 -6.31 -3.26
CA ILE A 415 -9.89 -7.47 -3.69
C ILE A 415 -11.37 -7.12 -3.70
N ASN A 416 -12.12 -7.69 -4.64
CA ASN A 416 -13.56 -7.48 -4.72
C ASN A 416 -14.26 -8.13 -3.53
N GLU A 417 -15.39 -7.56 -3.13
CA GLU A 417 -16.29 -8.17 -2.15
C GLU A 417 -16.84 -9.49 -2.69
N GLY A 418 -16.92 -10.49 -1.84
CA GLY A 418 -17.34 -11.84 -2.22
C GLY A 418 -16.24 -12.71 -2.83
N GLU A 419 -15.01 -12.21 -2.91
CA GLU A 419 -13.85 -12.95 -3.39
C GLU A 419 -12.75 -13.02 -2.32
N PHE A 420 -11.93 -14.06 -2.40
CA PHE A 420 -10.72 -14.16 -1.59
C PHE A 420 -9.58 -14.78 -2.38
N ALA A 421 -8.36 -14.41 -2.01
CA ALA A 421 -7.15 -14.96 -2.56
C ALA A 421 -6.29 -15.54 -1.45
N LEU A 422 -5.85 -16.76 -1.61
CA LEU A 422 -4.90 -17.38 -0.69
C LEU A 422 -3.82 -18.14 -1.45
N GLY A 423 -2.67 -18.27 -0.85
CA GLY A 423 -1.58 -19.01 -1.49
C GLY A 423 -0.26 -18.91 -0.77
N ALA A 424 0.75 -19.48 -1.42
CA ALA A 424 2.16 -19.36 -1.02
C ALA A 424 2.81 -18.17 -1.73
N TRP A 425 2.47 -16.95 -1.32
CA TRP A 425 2.81 -15.69 -1.98
C TRP A 425 4.30 -15.52 -2.26
N GLY A 426 5.15 -15.83 -1.29
CA GLY A 426 6.60 -15.69 -1.44
C GLY A 426 7.27 -16.73 -2.33
N MET A 427 6.58 -17.85 -2.65
CA MET A 427 7.08 -18.91 -3.51
C MET A 427 6.43 -18.93 -4.89
N GLY A 428 5.20 -18.41 -4.99
CA GLY A 428 4.38 -18.52 -6.18
C GLY A 428 4.57 -17.38 -7.16
N ALA A 429 4.93 -16.19 -6.67
CA ALA A 429 5.11 -15.00 -7.52
C ALA A 429 6.19 -14.09 -6.98
N THR A 430 6.91 -13.42 -7.89
CA THR A 430 7.96 -12.45 -7.57
C THR A 430 7.67 -11.12 -8.24
N LEU A 431 7.82 -10.05 -7.49
CA LEU A 431 7.73 -8.69 -8.00
C LEU A 431 9.14 -8.15 -8.27
N TRP A 432 9.34 -7.59 -9.45
CA TRP A 432 10.63 -7.10 -9.92
C TRP A 432 10.59 -5.59 -10.09
N ASP A 433 11.28 -4.88 -9.19
CA ASP A 433 11.45 -3.43 -9.28
C ASP A 433 12.59 -3.09 -10.23
N ARG A 434 12.29 -2.37 -11.31
CA ARG A 434 13.30 -1.78 -12.17
C ARG A 434 13.61 -0.34 -11.78
N GLU A 435 12.57 0.45 -11.60
CA GLU A 435 12.64 1.83 -11.13
C GLU A 435 11.61 2.04 -10.03
N ASN A 436 12.07 2.51 -8.87
CA ASN A 436 11.17 2.87 -7.79
C ASN A 436 10.27 4.03 -8.20
N ALA A 437 9.14 4.19 -7.51
CA ALA A 437 8.25 5.32 -7.72
C ALA A 437 9.02 6.64 -7.60
N THR A 438 9.00 7.42 -8.67
CA THR A 438 9.66 8.73 -8.77
C THR A 438 8.66 9.78 -9.20
N VAL A 439 8.81 11.00 -8.69
CA VAL A 439 8.00 12.15 -9.11
C VAL A 439 8.90 13.14 -9.82
N ARG A 440 8.49 13.55 -11.02
CA ARG A 440 9.21 14.51 -11.86
C ARG A 440 8.30 15.69 -12.20
N ILE A 441 8.88 16.87 -12.27
CA ILE A 441 8.17 18.10 -12.65
C ILE A 441 8.73 18.57 -13.97
N ALA A 442 7.85 18.89 -14.92
CA ALA A 442 8.20 19.39 -16.24
C ALA A 442 7.26 20.51 -16.68
N GLU A 443 7.80 21.47 -17.43
CA GLU A 443 7.04 22.60 -18.02
C GLU A 443 6.75 22.36 -19.50
N GLN A 444 7.29 21.29 -20.08
CA GLN A 444 7.36 21.03 -21.54
C GLN A 444 6.18 20.16 -22.01
N HIS A 445 4.96 20.58 -21.72
CA HIS A 445 3.78 19.87 -22.20
C HIS A 445 2.85 20.85 -22.90
N GLU A 446 2.55 20.60 -24.17
CA GLU A 446 1.70 21.45 -25.02
C GLU A 446 1.98 22.97 -24.85
N ASP A 447 0.97 23.73 -24.40
CA ASP A 447 1.04 25.17 -24.19
C ASP A 447 1.30 25.55 -22.69
N PHE A 448 1.70 24.59 -21.85
CA PHE A 448 1.90 24.81 -20.41
C PHE A 448 2.95 25.87 -20.11
N PHE A 449 4.00 25.94 -20.93
CA PHE A 449 5.04 26.95 -20.78
C PHE A 449 4.48 28.38 -20.86
N ILE A 450 3.59 28.65 -21.81
CA ILE A 450 2.99 29.99 -21.99
C ILE A 450 1.86 30.27 -20.99
N ARG A 451 1.30 29.23 -20.34
CA ARG A 451 0.26 29.36 -19.33
C ARG A 451 0.79 29.35 -17.91
N ASN A 452 2.12 29.31 -17.70
CA ASN A 452 2.74 29.14 -16.38
C ASN A 452 2.24 27.89 -15.63
N MET A 453 2.05 26.80 -16.35
CA MET A 453 1.66 25.51 -15.80
C MET A 453 2.82 24.52 -15.83
N VAL A 454 2.80 23.56 -14.90
CA VAL A 454 3.73 22.46 -14.82
C VAL A 454 2.98 21.15 -14.80
N VAL A 455 3.61 20.10 -15.32
CA VAL A 455 3.18 18.72 -15.16
C VAL A 455 3.96 18.10 -14.01
N VAL A 456 3.26 17.54 -13.05
CA VAL A 456 3.87 16.70 -12.01
C VAL A 456 3.55 15.26 -12.40
N LEU A 457 4.56 14.51 -12.84
CA LEU A 457 4.48 13.14 -13.31
C LEU A 457 5.00 12.20 -12.22
N GLY A 458 4.18 11.25 -11.81
CA GLY A 458 4.59 10.11 -11.02
C GLY A 458 4.76 8.89 -11.92
N GLU A 459 5.88 8.19 -11.84
CA GLU A 459 6.12 6.97 -12.61
C GLU A 459 6.94 5.95 -11.81
N GLU A 460 6.66 4.66 -12.06
CA GLU A 460 7.45 3.52 -11.60
C GLU A 460 7.50 2.45 -12.68
N ARG A 461 8.55 1.62 -12.63
CA ARG A 461 8.72 0.53 -13.59
C ARG A 461 8.94 -0.77 -12.86
N LEU A 462 8.06 -1.73 -13.12
CA LEU A 462 8.09 -3.03 -12.46
C LEU A 462 7.58 -4.14 -13.39
N ALA A 463 7.88 -5.37 -13.03
CA ALA A 463 7.33 -6.57 -13.65
C ALA A 463 6.88 -7.53 -12.55
N GLN A 464 5.92 -8.38 -12.87
CA GLN A 464 5.48 -9.45 -11.97
C GLN A 464 5.59 -10.77 -12.71
N THR A 465 6.29 -11.73 -12.10
CA THR A 465 6.37 -13.10 -12.59
C THR A 465 5.51 -13.99 -11.70
N VAL A 466 4.60 -14.75 -12.31
CA VAL A 466 3.82 -15.78 -11.62
C VAL A 466 4.49 -17.12 -11.92
N GLU A 467 5.45 -17.48 -11.08
CA GLU A 467 6.31 -18.65 -11.30
C GLU A 467 5.55 -19.96 -11.06
N ARG A 468 4.64 -19.96 -10.10
CA ARG A 468 3.84 -21.11 -9.67
C ARG A 468 2.37 -20.71 -9.48
N PRO A 469 1.60 -20.59 -10.56
CA PRO A 469 0.19 -20.18 -10.46
C PRO A 469 -0.66 -21.15 -9.64
N GLU A 470 -0.29 -22.43 -9.62
CA GLU A 470 -0.97 -23.47 -8.82
C GLU A 470 -0.79 -23.26 -7.29
N ALA A 471 0.18 -22.41 -6.87
CA ALA A 471 0.37 -22.03 -5.49
C ALA A 471 -0.73 -21.09 -4.97
N PHE A 472 -1.56 -20.54 -5.87
CA PHE A 472 -2.62 -19.62 -5.55
C PHE A 472 -4.00 -20.22 -5.78
N VAL A 473 -4.92 -19.94 -4.87
CA VAL A 473 -6.32 -20.27 -4.98
C VAL A 473 -7.14 -19.00 -4.97
N HIS A 474 -7.85 -18.74 -6.05
CA HIS A 474 -8.86 -17.70 -6.12
C HIS A 474 -10.19 -18.32 -5.69
N GLY A 475 -10.71 -17.87 -4.57
CA GLY A 475 -11.99 -18.33 -4.05
C GLY A 475 -13.09 -17.30 -4.22
N SER A 476 -14.33 -17.77 -4.37
CA SER A 476 -15.53 -16.93 -4.32
C SER A 476 -16.43 -17.33 -3.15
N PHE A 477 -16.98 -16.31 -2.49
CA PHE A 477 -18.07 -16.43 -1.53
C PHE A 477 -19.41 -16.19 -2.25
N ASP A 478 -19.68 -17.00 -3.29
CA ASP A 478 -20.94 -17.03 -4.01
C ASP A 478 -22.08 -17.57 -3.11
N ALA A 479 -23.16 -18.05 -3.69
CA ALA A 479 -24.25 -18.60 -2.89
C ALA A 479 -23.75 -19.69 -1.92
N ALA A 480 -24.25 -19.69 -0.69
CA ALA A 480 -23.95 -20.71 0.29
C ALA A 480 -24.24 -22.11 -0.26
N PRO A 481 -23.53 -23.16 0.16
CA PRO A 481 -23.82 -24.53 -0.24
C PRO A 481 -25.27 -24.92 0.09
N SER A 482 -25.92 -25.58 -0.83
CA SER A 482 -27.31 -26.06 -0.67
C SER A 482 -27.40 -27.37 0.11
#